data_4e0e4314e3faed98042bc85beeb79ac0
#
_entry.id   4e0e4314e3faed98042bc85beeb79ac0
#
_cell.length_a   1.000
_cell.length_b   1.000
_cell.length_c   1.000
_cell.angle_alpha   90.00
_cell.angle_beta   90.00
_cell.angle_gamma   90.00
#
_symmetry.space_group_name_H-M   'P 1'
#
loop_
_entity.id
_entity.type
_entity.pdbx_description
1 polymer ?
#
loop_
_entity_poly.entity_id
_entity_poly.type
_entity_poly.pdbx_seq_one_letter_code
_entity_poly.pdbx_strand_id
1 'polypeptide(L)'
;MKRQFLRSALASVTALLSAGVTGGVLAQEASYHFSPVNQYDIQLTAAYWNPIIAYVSQKSGVKLNLKIGRTSADTTSYVLAKEVEFVFSNHLFSPEREKLGWTVFARRQTPALQGQIVVPEDSSVTDIAQLRGKEVVFAGPEAMIIYKVPYAYLLSKGIEIKPIFAGNQNAAFAQLFSGKVVASGGNSQLVEGYAKREGKKFRVLWSSEAFQDLALMVASKVPEKDAKAVAAAFIGMATDPKGKDILHEASQLVGLPADAAFVTASGADYAAYRRFYQSAPAILY
;
A
#
# COMPACT_ATOMS: atom_id res chain seq x y z
N MET A 1 36.72 45.34 -81.88
CA MET A 1 35.50 44.92 -82.63
C MET A 1 34.46 44.43 -81.58
N LYS A 2 33.43 45.24 -81.30
CA LYS A 2 31.98 45.08 -81.57
C LYS A 2 31.51 43.67 -81.28
N ARG A 3 30.53 43.40 -80.33
CA ARG A 3 29.14 43.88 -80.18
C ARG A 3 28.66 43.36 -78.83
N GLN A 4 28.09 44.10 -78.02
CA GLN A 4 26.71 44.33 -77.54
C GLN A 4 25.66 43.25 -77.90
N PHE A 5 24.88 42.91 -76.90
CA PHE A 5 23.40 42.72 -76.81
C PHE A 5 23.08 41.69 -75.70
N LEU A 6 22.10 41.66 -74.97
CA LEU A 6 20.95 42.55 -74.60
C LEU A 6 20.37 41.95 -73.27
N ARG A 7 19.77 42.79 -72.51
CA ARG A 7 19.05 42.50 -71.29
C ARG A 7 17.82 41.63 -71.50
N SER A 8 17.48 40.73 -70.60
CA SER A 8 16.09 40.46 -70.23
C SER A 8 16.01 39.99 -68.76
N ALA A 9 15.40 40.83 -67.93
CA ALA A 9 15.05 40.53 -66.58
C ALA A 9 13.80 39.62 -66.54
N LEU A 10 13.89 38.51 -65.82
CA LEU A 10 12.72 37.74 -65.36
C LEU A 10 12.73 37.73 -63.88
N ALA A 11 11.80 38.48 -63.27
CA ALA A 11 11.55 38.47 -61.84
C ALA A 11 10.69 37.21 -61.54
N SER A 12 11.30 36.22 -60.87
CA SER A 12 10.60 35.11 -60.29
C SER A 12 10.24 35.43 -58.85
N VAL A 13 8.97 35.67 -58.58
CA VAL A 13 8.41 35.79 -57.24
C VAL A 13 8.30 34.38 -56.66
N THR A 14 9.22 34.06 -55.78
CA THR A 14 9.12 32.81 -54.95
C THR A 14 8.29 33.10 -53.72
N ALA A 15 7.04 32.70 -53.74
CA ALA A 15 6.18 32.66 -52.57
C ALA A 15 6.66 31.56 -51.62
N LEU A 16 7.31 31.92 -50.53
CA LEU A 16 7.60 31.02 -49.42
C LEU A 16 6.30 30.72 -48.67
N LEU A 17 5.71 29.57 -48.95
CA LEU A 17 4.71 28.96 -48.06
C LEU A 17 5.44 28.48 -46.80
N SER A 18 5.41 29.27 -45.74
CA SER A 18 5.78 28.84 -44.39
C SER A 18 4.66 27.92 -43.87
N ALA A 19 4.77 26.61 -44.12
CA ALA A 19 4.00 25.62 -43.42
C ALA A 19 4.43 25.64 -41.94
N GLY A 20 3.62 26.27 -41.11
CA GLY A 20 3.77 26.23 -39.66
C GLY A 20 3.57 24.79 -39.20
N VAL A 21 4.67 24.09 -38.96
CA VAL A 21 4.65 22.85 -38.20
C VAL A 21 4.31 23.23 -36.77
N THR A 22 3.03 23.21 -36.42
CA THR A 22 2.61 23.18 -35.03
C THR A 22 3.06 21.83 -34.47
N GLY A 23 4.30 21.81 -33.98
CA GLY A 23 4.81 20.70 -33.17
C GLY A 23 3.91 20.59 -31.93
N GLY A 24 2.93 19.70 -31.99
CA GLY A 24 2.23 19.29 -30.79
C GLY A 24 3.26 18.77 -29.81
N VAL A 25 3.52 19.54 -28.77
CA VAL A 25 4.23 19.03 -27.58
C VAL A 25 3.37 17.89 -27.08
N LEU A 26 3.77 16.66 -27.40
CA LEU A 26 3.21 15.47 -26.77
C LEU A 26 3.46 15.69 -25.27
N ALA A 27 2.40 16.06 -24.54
CA ALA A 27 2.47 16.15 -23.10
C ALA A 27 2.95 14.78 -22.62
N GLN A 28 4.14 14.75 -22.04
CA GLN A 28 4.69 13.53 -21.46
C GLN A 28 3.68 13.02 -20.43
N GLU A 29 3.11 11.85 -20.67
CA GLU A 29 2.15 11.23 -19.76
C GLU A 29 2.77 11.15 -18.37
N ALA A 30 2.12 11.73 -17.37
CA ALA A 30 2.61 11.68 -16.00
C ALA A 30 2.71 10.23 -15.55
N SER A 31 3.87 9.83 -15.05
CA SER A 31 4.16 8.46 -14.64
C SER A 31 4.73 8.44 -13.22
N TYR A 32 4.07 7.69 -12.34
CA TYR A 32 4.41 7.58 -10.92
C TYR A 32 4.54 6.13 -10.50
N HIS A 33 5.22 5.90 -9.38
CA HIS A 33 5.28 4.59 -8.74
C HIS A 33 4.26 4.50 -7.62
N PHE A 34 3.58 3.36 -7.57
CA PHE A 34 2.69 2.97 -6.48
C PHE A 34 3.28 1.78 -5.73
N SER A 35 3.42 1.86 -4.41
CA SER A 35 3.93 0.76 -3.60
C SER A 35 2.97 0.39 -2.46
N PRO A 36 2.43 -0.83 -2.45
CA PRO A 36 1.68 -1.34 -1.30
C PRO A 36 2.63 -1.96 -0.27
N VAL A 37 2.31 -1.84 1.00
CA VAL A 37 2.93 -2.67 2.03
C VAL A 37 2.60 -4.14 1.75
N ASN A 38 3.61 -5.00 1.74
CA ASN A 38 3.45 -6.43 1.49
C ASN A 38 2.76 -7.11 2.69
N GLN A 39 1.45 -7.28 2.59
CA GLN A 39 0.66 -8.11 3.51
C GLN A 39 0.80 -9.60 3.15
N TYR A 40 0.98 -9.89 1.89
CA TYR A 40 1.10 -11.22 1.26
C TYR A 40 2.52 -11.43 0.68
N ASP A 41 2.78 -12.62 0.15
CA ASP A 41 3.97 -12.82 -0.69
C ASP A 41 3.91 -11.96 -1.98
N ILE A 42 5.05 -11.87 -2.67
CA ILE A 42 5.19 -10.98 -3.85
C ILE A 42 4.21 -11.36 -4.96
N GLN A 43 4.00 -12.65 -5.19
CA GLN A 43 3.15 -13.13 -6.28
C GLN A 43 1.69 -12.80 -6.03
N LEU A 44 1.20 -13.08 -4.81
CA LEU A 44 -0.16 -12.76 -4.41
C LEU A 44 -0.39 -11.24 -4.31
N THR A 45 0.62 -10.49 -3.84
CA THR A 45 0.58 -9.02 -3.85
C THR A 45 0.46 -8.47 -5.27
N ALA A 46 1.23 -9.00 -6.22
CA ALA A 46 1.15 -8.61 -7.63
C ALA A 46 -0.20 -8.99 -8.25
N ALA A 47 -0.69 -10.19 -7.98
CA ALA A 47 -1.99 -10.66 -8.50
C ALA A 47 -3.15 -9.79 -8.00
N TYR A 48 -3.11 -9.35 -6.74
CA TYR A 48 -4.10 -8.43 -6.18
C TYR A 48 -4.00 -7.03 -6.80
N TRP A 49 -2.79 -6.45 -6.87
CA TRP A 49 -2.65 -5.02 -7.21
C TRP A 49 -2.56 -4.72 -8.70
N ASN A 50 -2.00 -5.62 -9.54
CA ASN A 50 -1.84 -5.34 -10.97
C ASN A 50 -3.15 -4.97 -11.68
N PRO A 51 -4.26 -5.71 -11.56
CA PRO A 51 -5.51 -5.35 -12.22
C PRO A 51 -6.10 -4.03 -11.68
N ILE A 52 -5.95 -3.76 -10.39
CA ILE A 52 -6.40 -2.51 -9.76
C ILE A 52 -5.60 -1.32 -10.31
N ILE A 53 -4.28 -1.42 -10.34
CA ILE A 53 -3.40 -0.33 -10.81
C ILE A 53 -3.56 -0.09 -12.32
N ALA A 54 -3.75 -1.15 -13.11
CA ALA A 54 -4.05 -1.03 -14.54
C ALA A 54 -5.38 -0.27 -14.78
N TYR A 55 -6.43 -0.63 -14.03
CA TYR A 55 -7.72 0.06 -14.09
C TYR A 55 -7.60 1.54 -13.67
N VAL A 56 -6.95 1.80 -12.53
CA VAL A 56 -6.76 3.17 -12.02
C VAL A 56 -5.97 4.01 -13.02
N SER A 57 -4.89 3.47 -13.60
CA SER A 57 -4.11 4.17 -14.63
C SER A 57 -4.97 4.52 -15.85
N GLN A 58 -5.76 3.57 -16.34
CA GLN A 58 -6.66 3.80 -17.49
C GLN A 58 -7.72 4.86 -17.20
N LYS A 59 -8.34 4.82 -16.02
CA LYS A 59 -9.45 5.73 -15.67
C LYS A 59 -8.98 7.13 -15.30
N SER A 60 -7.83 7.25 -14.67
CA SER A 60 -7.28 8.56 -14.27
C SER A 60 -6.55 9.29 -15.40
N GLY A 61 -6.08 8.57 -16.43
CA GLY A 61 -5.12 9.09 -17.41
C GLY A 61 -3.73 9.35 -16.83
N VAL A 62 -3.46 8.83 -15.62
CA VAL A 62 -2.17 8.93 -14.92
C VAL A 62 -1.55 7.56 -14.85
N LYS A 63 -0.39 7.36 -15.45
CA LYS A 63 0.28 6.07 -15.44
C LYS A 63 0.85 5.74 -14.06
N LEU A 64 0.38 4.67 -13.45
CA LEU A 64 0.94 4.12 -12.22
C LEU A 64 1.72 2.84 -12.51
N ASN A 65 2.93 2.76 -12.00
CA ASN A 65 3.77 1.58 -12.07
C ASN A 65 3.84 0.93 -10.69
N LEU A 66 3.43 -0.33 -10.59
CA LEU A 66 3.47 -1.07 -9.33
C LEU A 66 4.92 -1.38 -8.95
N LYS A 67 5.32 -0.96 -7.74
CA LYS A 67 6.63 -1.24 -7.15
C LYS A 67 6.45 -2.04 -5.87
N ILE A 68 6.71 -3.34 -5.94
CA ILE A 68 6.56 -4.27 -4.83
C ILE A 68 7.92 -4.52 -4.17
N GLY A 69 7.99 -4.37 -2.86
CA GLY A 69 9.14 -4.75 -2.06
C GLY A 69 9.24 -6.26 -1.82
N ARG A 70 10.34 -6.71 -1.27
CA ARG A 70 10.50 -8.11 -0.80
C ARG A 70 9.88 -8.31 0.57
N THR A 71 9.87 -7.26 1.38
CA THR A 71 9.35 -7.26 2.74
C THR A 71 8.34 -6.14 2.95
N SER A 72 7.57 -6.21 4.03
CA SER A 72 6.62 -5.15 4.40
C SER A 72 7.30 -3.81 4.73
N ALA A 73 8.56 -3.83 5.11
CA ALA A 73 9.35 -2.62 5.40
C ALA A 73 9.83 -1.88 4.15
N ASP A 74 9.93 -2.56 3.00
CA ASP A 74 10.51 -1.97 1.79
C ASP A 74 9.70 -0.79 1.26
N THR A 75 8.36 -0.82 1.39
CA THR A 75 7.52 0.33 1.03
C THR A 75 7.93 1.58 1.80
N THR A 76 8.25 1.45 3.09
CA THR A 76 8.77 2.56 3.90
C THR A 76 10.14 3.02 3.39
N SER A 77 11.02 2.08 3.06
CA SER A 77 12.34 2.40 2.49
C SER A 77 12.20 3.18 1.18
N TYR A 78 11.27 2.78 0.29
CA TYR A 78 11.00 3.51 -0.95
C TYR A 78 10.46 4.91 -0.72
N VAL A 79 9.61 5.10 0.31
CA VAL A 79 9.13 6.43 0.70
C VAL A 79 10.29 7.32 1.15
N LEU A 80 11.15 6.81 2.04
CA LEU A 80 12.29 7.53 2.58
C LEU A 80 13.32 7.87 1.48
N ALA A 81 13.53 6.97 0.53
CA ALA A 81 14.38 7.17 -0.65
C ALA A 81 13.72 8.04 -1.74
N LYS A 82 12.46 8.48 -1.57
CA LYS A 82 11.67 9.26 -2.55
C LYS A 82 11.48 8.56 -3.91
N GLU A 83 11.42 7.24 -3.89
CA GLU A 83 11.32 6.38 -5.06
C GLU A 83 9.87 6.04 -5.45
N VAL A 84 8.90 6.48 -4.66
CA VAL A 84 7.46 6.26 -4.89
C VAL A 84 6.69 7.54 -4.62
N GLU A 85 5.55 7.69 -5.29
CA GLU A 85 4.66 8.85 -5.18
C GLU A 85 3.31 8.50 -4.57
N PHE A 86 2.89 7.24 -4.68
CA PHE A 86 1.66 6.71 -4.11
C PHE A 86 1.96 5.45 -3.29
N VAL A 87 1.30 5.29 -2.16
CA VAL A 87 1.44 4.10 -1.31
C VAL A 87 0.10 3.62 -0.76
N PHE A 88 0.04 2.32 -0.46
CA PHE A 88 -0.97 1.74 0.41
C PHE A 88 -0.28 1.29 1.69
N SER A 89 -0.38 2.10 2.74
CA SER A 89 0.45 1.94 3.93
C SER A 89 -0.20 2.50 5.20
N ASN A 90 0.20 1.95 6.34
CA ASN A 90 -0.06 2.53 7.66
C ASN A 90 1.24 2.84 8.43
N HIS A 91 2.38 2.84 7.75
CA HIS A 91 3.69 3.06 8.36
C HIS A 91 4.09 4.54 8.47
N LEU A 92 3.25 5.48 8.00
CA LEU A 92 3.60 6.90 7.86
C LEU A 92 2.93 7.81 8.90
N PHE A 93 2.38 7.26 9.99
CA PHE A 93 1.66 8.00 11.01
C PHE A 93 2.47 8.29 12.29
N SER A 94 3.78 7.98 12.31
CA SER A 94 4.64 8.46 13.41
C SER A 94 4.91 9.96 13.26
N PRO A 95 5.18 10.69 14.36
CA PRO A 95 5.43 12.13 14.32
C PRO A 95 6.55 12.55 13.34
N GLU A 96 7.60 11.74 13.21
CA GLU A 96 8.71 11.99 12.28
C GLU A 96 8.30 11.77 10.83
N ARG A 97 7.48 10.75 10.56
CA ARG A 97 7.07 10.41 9.20
C ARG A 97 5.94 11.30 8.67
N GLU A 98 5.10 11.83 9.54
CA GLU A 98 4.10 12.83 9.13
C GLU A 98 4.76 14.11 8.56
N LYS A 99 5.98 14.45 9.01
CA LYS A 99 6.77 15.57 8.44
C LYS A 99 7.16 15.36 6.98
N LEU A 100 7.06 14.14 6.44
CA LEU A 100 7.31 13.85 5.03
C LEU A 100 6.20 14.40 4.09
N GLY A 101 5.09 14.89 4.65
CA GLY A 101 4.02 15.56 3.90
C GLY A 101 3.16 14.64 3.04
N TRP A 102 3.01 13.39 3.42
CA TRP A 102 2.09 12.45 2.76
C TRP A 102 0.64 12.72 3.14
N THR A 103 -0.25 12.73 2.15
CA THR A 103 -1.68 12.99 2.34
C THR A 103 -2.50 11.73 2.09
N VAL A 104 -3.38 11.39 3.03
CA VAL A 104 -4.38 10.33 2.86
C VAL A 104 -5.49 10.82 1.93
N PHE A 105 -5.86 10.04 0.92
CA PHE A 105 -6.96 10.35 0.02
C PHE A 105 -8.05 9.27 -0.02
N ALA A 106 -7.73 8.04 0.32
CA ALA A 106 -8.69 6.93 0.37
C ALA A 106 -8.20 5.82 1.31
N ARG A 107 -9.07 4.87 1.58
CA ARG A 107 -8.76 3.60 2.25
C ARG A 107 -9.58 2.47 1.65
N ARG A 108 -9.17 1.23 1.90
CA ARG A 108 -10.03 0.09 1.62
C ARG A 108 -11.16 0.05 2.64
N GLN A 109 -12.39 -0.14 2.17
CA GLN A 109 -13.57 -0.32 3.01
C GLN A 109 -13.65 -1.79 3.41
N THR A 110 -13.26 -2.06 4.63
CA THR A 110 -13.35 -3.36 5.29
C THR A 110 -13.82 -3.14 6.72
N PRO A 111 -14.29 -4.17 7.43
CA PRO A 111 -14.45 -4.08 8.87
C PRO A 111 -13.18 -3.53 9.53
N ALA A 112 -13.34 -2.78 10.61
CA ALA A 112 -12.20 -2.23 11.33
C ALA A 112 -11.26 -3.36 11.80
N LEU A 113 -9.95 -3.13 11.71
CA LEU A 113 -8.93 -4.11 12.00
C LEU A 113 -8.58 -4.11 13.49
N GLN A 114 -8.40 -5.29 14.05
CA GLN A 114 -7.82 -5.43 15.38
C GLN A 114 -6.45 -6.09 15.27
N GLY A 115 -5.44 -5.55 15.94
CA GLY A 115 -4.19 -6.25 16.16
C GLY A 115 -4.44 -7.47 17.04
N GLN A 116 -3.91 -8.60 16.66
CA GLN A 116 -4.12 -9.86 17.37
C GLN A 116 -2.81 -10.58 17.65
N ILE A 117 -2.80 -11.33 18.74
CA ILE A 117 -1.79 -12.38 18.99
C ILE A 117 -2.51 -13.70 18.89
N VAL A 118 -2.05 -14.55 17.98
CA VAL A 118 -2.71 -15.80 17.62
C VAL A 118 -1.76 -17.01 17.74
N VAL A 119 -2.37 -18.14 18.01
CA VAL A 119 -1.72 -19.45 18.00
C VAL A 119 -2.58 -20.43 17.17
N PRO A 120 -2.07 -21.60 16.74
CA PRO A 120 -2.91 -22.67 16.20
C PRO A 120 -4.02 -23.05 17.17
N GLU A 121 -5.20 -23.45 16.68
CA GLU A 121 -6.35 -23.80 17.54
C GLU A 121 -6.02 -24.92 18.52
N ASP A 122 -5.21 -25.89 18.11
CA ASP A 122 -4.72 -27.03 18.89
C ASP A 122 -3.48 -26.78 19.74
N SER A 123 -2.98 -25.53 19.75
CA SER A 123 -1.80 -25.16 20.54
C SER A 123 -2.01 -25.39 22.04
N SER A 124 -0.98 -25.85 22.74
CA SER A 124 -0.93 -25.91 24.21
C SER A 124 -0.88 -24.53 24.88
N VAL A 125 -0.56 -23.47 24.12
CA VAL A 125 -0.58 -22.08 24.59
C VAL A 125 -2.01 -21.58 24.60
N THR A 126 -2.55 -21.37 25.80
CA THR A 126 -3.95 -20.92 26.01
C THR A 126 -4.05 -19.55 26.69
N ASP A 127 -2.94 -19.07 27.23
CA ASP A 127 -2.84 -17.79 27.90
C ASP A 127 -1.65 -16.97 27.39
N ILE A 128 -1.83 -15.67 27.26
CA ILE A 128 -0.82 -14.77 26.69
C ILE A 128 0.44 -14.68 27.59
N ALA A 129 0.33 -14.90 28.89
CA ALA A 129 1.46 -14.89 29.81
C ALA A 129 2.45 -16.05 29.55
N GLN A 130 2.00 -17.13 28.93
CA GLN A 130 2.82 -18.27 28.52
C GLN A 130 3.80 -17.91 27.38
N LEU A 131 3.65 -16.75 26.73
CA LEU A 131 4.57 -16.27 25.71
C LEU A 131 5.87 -15.70 26.26
N ARG A 132 5.98 -15.50 27.58
CA ARG A 132 7.21 -14.97 28.22
C ARG A 132 8.45 -15.76 27.79
N GLY A 133 9.45 -15.06 27.26
CA GLY A 133 10.71 -15.62 26.78
C GLY A 133 10.61 -16.42 25.49
N LYS A 134 9.42 -16.56 24.90
CA LYS A 134 9.19 -17.31 23.66
C LYS A 134 9.44 -16.48 22.40
N GLU A 135 9.67 -17.17 21.29
CA GLU A 135 9.72 -16.58 19.97
C GLU A 135 8.30 -16.37 19.45
N VAL A 136 8.00 -15.12 19.09
CA VAL A 136 6.73 -14.72 18.49
C VAL A 136 7.03 -14.04 17.15
N VAL A 137 6.40 -14.50 16.09
CA VAL A 137 6.66 -14.01 14.73
C VAL A 137 5.70 -12.90 14.34
N PHE A 138 6.22 -11.94 13.59
CA PHE A 138 5.50 -10.80 13.03
C PHE A 138 5.87 -10.61 11.55
N ALA A 139 5.07 -9.85 10.81
CA ALA A 139 5.35 -9.58 9.41
C ALA A 139 6.64 -8.73 9.23
N GLY A 140 6.85 -7.73 10.08
CA GLY A 140 8.02 -6.86 10.01
C GLY A 140 8.00 -5.78 11.09
N PRO A 141 9.14 -5.10 11.33
CA PRO A 141 9.29 -4.12 12.41
C PRO A 141 8.47 -2.84 12.19
N GLU A 142 8.11 -2.56 10.94
CA GLU A 142 7.29 -1.39 10.59
C GLU A 142 5.79 -1.64 10.75
N ALA A 143 5.37 -2.90 10.84
CA ALA A 143 3.96 -3.29 10.86
C ALA A 143 3.25 -2.80 12.12
N MET A 144 2.45 -1.73 11.98
CA MET A 144 1.79 -1.05 13.08
C MET A 144 0.83 -1.98 13.84
N ILE A 145 -0.26 -2.41 13.20
CA ILE A 145 -1.33 -3.20 13.83
C ILE A 145 -0.85 -4.63 14.13
N ILE A 146 0.03 -5.18 13.31
CA ILE A 146 0.47 -6.56 13.38
C ILE A 146 1.60 -6.76 14.41
N TYR A 147 2.49 -5.76 14.57
CA TYR A 147 3.64 -5.86 15.47
C TYR A 147 3.62 -4.81 16.58
N LYS A 148 3.66 -3.50 16.23
CA LYS A 148 3.88 -2.46 17.24
C LYS A 148 2.78 -2.44 18.30
N VAL A 149 1.52 -2.55 17.90
CA VAL A 149 0.37 -2.55 18.82
C VAL A 149 0.36 -3.79 19.72
N PRO A 150 0.43 -5.05 19.22
CA PRO A 150 0.51 -6.23 20.07
C PRO A 150 1.74 -6.25 20.96
N TYR A 151 2.89 -5.82 20.46
CA TYR A 151 4.12 -5.81 21.25
C TYR A 151 4.11 -4.75 22.37
N ALA A 152 3.54 -3.56 22.10
CA ALA A 152 3.31 -2.56 23.15
C ALA A 152 2.42 -3.12 24.27
N TYR A 153 1.37 -3.86 23.93
CA TYR A 153 0.53 -4.52 24.92
C TYR A 153 1.33 -5.54 25.75
N LEU A 154 2.10 -6.42 25.12
CA LEU A 154 2.94 -7.39 25.84
C LEU A 154 3.91 -6.70 26.80
N LEU A 155 4.58 -5.65 26.35
CA LEU A 155 5.48 -4.85 27.19
C LEU A 155 4.74 -4.21 28.37
N SER A 156 3.52 -3.68 28.17
CA SER A 156 2.69 -3.10 29.25
C SER A 156 2.30 -4.13 30.32
N LYS A 157 2.28 -5.42 29.98
CA LYS A 157 2.03 -6.55 30.90
C LYS A 157 3.31 -7.16 31.44
N GLY A 158 4.47 -6.59 31.14
CA GLY A 158 5.77 -7.17 31.53
C GLY A 158 6.04 -8.52 30.87
N ILE A 159 5.40 -8.84 29.75
CA ILE A 159 5.60 -10.10 29.01
C ILE A 159 6.67 -9.85 27.94
N GLU A 160 7.90 -10.13 28.28
CA GLU A 160 9.02 -10.06 27.34
C GLU A 160 9.02 -11.28 26.42
N ILE A 161 9.09 -11.05 25.10
CA ILE A 161 9.17 -12.06 24.07
C ILE A 161 10.43 -11.87 23.22
N LYS A 162 10.74 -12.83 22.35
CA LYS A 162 11.76 -12.69 21.30
C LYS A 162 11.05 -12.45 19.97
N PRO A 163 10.95 -11.20 19.48
CA PRO A 163 10.27 -10.91 18.22
C PRO A 163 11.08 -11.43 17.03
N ILE A 164 10.42 -12.19 16.14
CA ILE A 164 10.96 -12.69 14.88
C ILE A 164 10.22 -12.00 13.73
N PHE A 165 10.92 -11.61 12.67
CA PHE A 165 10.32 -10.96 11.51
C PHE A 165 10.42 -11.84 10.26
N ALA A 166 9.27 -12.16 9.67
CA ALA A 166 9.17 -13.08 8.53
C ALA A 166 9.13 -12.39 7.16
N GLY A 167 9.10 -11.04 7.13
CA GLY A 167 9.04 -10.25 5.90
C GLY A 167 7.63 -9.89 5.44
N ASN A 168 6.65 -10.79 5.58
CA ASN A 168 5.23 -10.55 5.32
C ASN A 168 4.35 -11.45 6.20
N GLN A 169 3.03 -11.20 6.21
CA GLN A 169 2.14 -11.92 7.12
C GLN A 169 1.93 -13.39 6.73
N ASN A 170 1.89 -13.69 5.43
CA ASN A 170 1.78 -15.10 5.00
C ASN A 170 2.96 -15.93 5.48
N ALA A 171 4.18 -15.40 5.35
CA ALA A 171 5.39 -16.06 5.84
C ALA A 171 5.39 -16.22 7.37
N ALA A 172 4.86 -15.24 8.11
CA ALA A 172 4.70 -15.34 9.56
C ALA A 172 3.75 -16.47 9.95
N PHE A 173 2.59 -16.56 9.33
CA PHE A 173 1.65 -17.66 9.58
C PHE A 173 2.18 -19.01 9.14
N ALA A 174 2.94 -19.09 8.04
CA ALA A 174 3.59 -20.33 7.62
C ALA A 174 4.61 -20.82 8.67
N GLN A 175 5.39 -19.92 9.28
CA GLN A 175 6.29 -20.29 10.40
C GLN A 175 5.52 -20.76 11.63
N LEU A 176 4.40 -20.12 11.96
CA LEU A 176 3.55 -20.54 13.06
C LEU A 176 3.02 -21.95 12.84
N PHE A 177 2.43 -22.25 11.68
CA PHE A 177 1.84 -23.57 11.40
C PHE A 177 2.86 -24.66 11.13
N SER A 178 4.12 -24.32 10.82
CA SER A 178 5.22 -25.27 10.76
C SER A 178 5.83 -25.59 12.14
N GLY A 179 5.34 -24.96 13.22
CA GLY A 179 5.85 -25.16 14.57
C GLY A 179 7.21 -24.51 14.85
N LYS A 180 7.71 -23.65 13.96
CA LYS A 180 8.98 -22.92 14.19
C LYS A 180 8.89 -21.92 15.32
N VAL A 181 7.70 -21.35 15.53
CA VAL A 181 7.40 -20.38 16.58
C VAL A 181 6.09 -20.76 17.26
N VAL A 182 5.87 -20.25 18.46
CA VAL A 182 4.69 -20.62 19.27
C VAL A 182 3.47 -19.74 19.03
N ALA A 183 3.68 -18.49 18.59
CA ALA A 183 2.63 -17.51 18.35
C ALA A 183 3.00 -16.55 17.21
N SER A 184 2.00 -15.90 16.65
CA SER A 184 2.17 -14.83 15.65
C SER A 184 1.36 -13.60 16.02
N GLY A 185 1.93 -12.42 15.77
CA GLY A 185 1.12 -11.22 15.61
C GLY A 185 0.41 -11.24 14.26
N GLY A 186 -0.80 -10.68 14.22
CA GLY A 186 -1.60 -10.55 13.01
C GLY A 186 -2.59 -9.40 13.13
N ASN A 187 -3.39 -9.16 12.10
CA ASN A 187 -4.62 -8.42 12.23
C ASN A 187 -5.81 -9.33 11.91
N SER A 188 -6.99 -8.99 12.45
CA SER A 188 -8.19 -9.83 12.34
C SER A 188 -8.50 -10.23 10.89
N GLN A 189 -8.40 -9.30 9.92
CA GLN A 189 -8.67 -9.56 8.52
C GLN A 189 -7.68 -10.54 7.88
N LEU A 190 -6.38 -10.40 8.16
CA LEU A 190 -5.35 -11.30 7.61
C LEU A 190 -5.40 -12.67 8.27
N VAL A 191 -5.78 -12.75 9.56
CA VAL A 191 -6.02 -14.01 10.26
C VAL A 191 -7.19 -14.75 9.62
N GLU A 192 -8.34 -14.10 9.45
CA GLU A 192 -9.52 -14.68 8.81
C GLU A 192 -9.27 -15.06 7.35
N GLY A 193 -8.63 -14.16 6.57
CA GLY A 193 -8.30 -14.41 5.17
C GLY A 193 -7.35 -15.60 4.99
N TYR A 194 -6.34 -15.73 5.84
CA TYR A 194 -5.42 -16.87 5.82
C TYR A 194 -6.14 -18.15 6.24
N ALA A 195 -6.93 -18.10 7.31
CA ALA A 195 -7.70 -19.24 7.79
C ALA A 195 -8.60 -19.80 6.68
N LYS A 196 -9.34 -18.93 5.98
CA LYS A 196 -10.22 -19.30 4.87
C LYS A 196 -9.46 -19.88 3.68
N ARG A 197 -8.36 -19.25 3.27
CA ARG A 197 -7.58 -19.64 2.10
C ARG A 197 -6.80 -20.95 2.30
N GLU A 198 -6.20 -21.11 3.47
CA GLU A 198 -5.32 -22.25 3.77
C GLU A 198 -5.99 -23.36 4.60
N GLY A 199 -7.28 -23.23 4.92
CA GLY A 199 -7.99 -24.20 5.76
C GLY A 199 -7.43 -24.33 7.16
N LYS A 200 -6.81 -23.28 7.70
CA LYS A 200 -6.19 -23.27 9.03
C LYS A 200 -7.13 -22.66 10.06
N LYS A 201 -6.93 -23.05 11.33
CA LYS A 201 -7.71 -22.51 12.43
C LYS A 201 -6.79 -21.88 13.46
N PHE A 202 -7.20 -20.74 13.95
CA PHE A 202 -6.46 -19.96 14.95
C PHE A 202 -7.27 -19.87 16.25
N ARG A 203 -6.54 -19.84 17.38
CA ARG A 203 -7.02 -19.32 18.65
C ARG A 203 -6.42 -17.94 18.84
N VAL A 204 -7.30 -16.95 19.11
CA VAL A 204 -6.89 -15.58 19.43
C VAL A 204 -6.63 -15.50 20.94
N LEU A 205 -5.41 -15.19 21.33
CA LEU A 205 -5.02 -14.98 22.74
C LEU A 205 -5.30 -13.57 23.20
N TRP A 206 -5.26 -12.60 22.28
CA TRP A 206 -5.49 -11.19 22.57
C TRP A 206 -5.88 -10.42 21.29
N SER A 207 -6.72 -9.40 21.47
CA SER A 207 -7.10 -8.44 20.43
C SER A 207 -7.00 -7.00 20.95
N SER A 208 -6.57 -6.08 20.10
CA SER A 208 -6.53 -4.65 20.39
C SER A 208 -7.88 -3.96 20.23
N GLU A 209 -7.91 -2.64 20.47
CA GLU A 209 -8.93 -1.76 19.90
C GLU A 209 -8.92 -1.82 18.37
N ALA A 210 -9.98 -1.26 17.78
CA ALA A 210 -10.16 -1.24 16.33
C ALA A 210 -9.38 -0.10 15.66
N PHE A 211 -8.78 -0.39 14.50
CA PHE A 211 -8.07 0.54 13.63
C PHE A 211 -8.69 0.53 12.23
N GLN A 212 -8.57 1.64 11.50
CA GLN A 212 -8.87 1.65 10.08
C GLN A 212 -7.84 0.82 9.31
N ASP A 213 -8.24 0.30 8.13
CA ASP A 213 -7.31 -0.39 7.22
C ASP A 213 -6.24 0.57 6.69
N LEU A 214 -5.23 0.05 5.99
CA LEU A 214 -4.14 0.82 5.42
C LEU A 214 -4.68 1.99 4.58
N ALA A 215 -3.97 3.10 4.63
CA ALA A 215 -4.30 4.30 3.86
C ALA A 215 -3.74 4.24 2.45
N LEU A 216 -4.51 4.68 1.47
CA LEU A 216 -4.01 5.15 0.19
C LEU A 216 -3.52 6.59 0.37
N MET A 217 -2.24 6.80 0.14
CA MET A 217 -1.59 8.09 0.38
C MET A 217 -0.81 8.55 -0.85
N VAL A 218 -0.68 9.86 -0.97
CA VAL A 218 0.05 10.54 -2.05
C VAL A 218 1.09 11.48 -1.47
N ALA A 219 2.26 11.52 -2.10
CA ALA A 219 3.35 12.45 -1.74
C ALA A 219 3.01 13.88 -2.18
N SER A 220 3.40 14.87 -1.37
CA SER A 220 3.13 16.30 -1.62
C SER A 220 3.71 16.84 -2.94
N LYS A 221 4.72 16.16 -3.50
CA LYS A 221 5.33 16.54 -4.79
C LYS A 221 4.45 16.22 -6.01
N VAL A 222 3.40 15.38 -5.87
CA VAL A 222 2.49 15.03 -6.96
C VAL A 222 1.55 16.21 -7.22
N PRO A 223 1.40 16.68 -8.47
CA PRO A 223 0.45 17.72 -8.81
C PRO A 223 -0.97 17.38 -8.35
N GLU A 224 -1.69 18.35 -7.81
CA GLU A 224 -3.03 18.16 -7.26
C GLU A 224 -4.00 17.56 -8.28
N LYS A 225 -3.88 17.97 -9.55
CA LYS A 225 -4.69 17.43 -10.65
C LYS A 225 -4.54 15.90 -10.75
N ASP A 226 -3.31 15.42 -10.74
CA ASP A 226 -3.01 13.99 -10.89
C ASP A 226 -3.42 13.21 -9.65
N ALA A 227 -3.14 13.75 -8.45
CA ALA A 227 -3.57 13.17 -7.19
C ALA A 227 -5.10 13.01 -7.12
N LYS A 228 -5.87 14.04 -7.52
CA LYS A 228 -7.33 13.98 -7.57
C LYS A 228 -7.85 12.99 -8.60
N ALA A 229 -7.23 12.91 -9.79
CA ALA A 229 -7.62 11.97 -10.83
C ALA A 229 -7.41 10.51 -10.37
N VAL A 230 -6.26 10.21 -9.75
CA VAL A 230 -5.95 8.88 -9.17
C VAL A 230 -6.93 8.54 -8.04
N ALA A 231 -7.19 9.47 -7.12
CA ALA A 231 -8.14 9.26 -6.03
C ALA A 231 -9.56 8.97 -6.54
N ALA A 232 -10.05 9.76 -7.51
CA ALA A 232 -11.35 9.54 -8.13
C ALA A 232 -11.44 8.17 -8.82
N ALA A 233 -10.37 7.72 -9.49
CA ALA A 233 -10.33 6.43 -10.15
C ALA A 233 -10.39 5.26 -9.14
N PHE A 234 -9.67 5.32 -8.02
CA PHE A 234 -9.77 4.32 -6.95
C PHE A 234 -11.19 4.25 -6.37
N ILE A 235 -11.76 5.40 -5.98
CA ILE A 235 -13.08 5.47 -5.36
C ILE A 235 -14.17 5.05 -6.37
N GLY A 236 -14.03 5.44 -7.63
CA GLY A 236 -14.95 5.11 -8.71
C GLY A 236 -15.06 3.63 -9.05
N MET A 237 -14.07 2.79 -8.64
CA MET A 237 -14.16 1.34 -8.84
C MET A 237 -15.43 0.73 -8.22
N ALA A 238 -15.88 1.27 -7.08
CA ALA A 238 -17.06 0.78 -6.39
C ALA A 238 -18.38 0.95 -7.17
N THR A 239 -18.42 1.82 -8.16
CA THR A 239 -19.63 2.13 -8.96
C THR A 239 -19.51 1.74 -10.43
N ASP A 240 -18.29 1.61 -10.95
CA ASP A 240 -18.03 1.17 -12.33
C ASP A 240 -18.16 -0.37 -12.41
N PRO A 241 -18.90 -0.94 -13.37
CA PRO A 241 -19.07 -2.39 -13.48
C PRO A 241 -17.74 -3.15 -13.56
N LYS A 242 -16.82 -2.71 -14.44
CA LYS A 242 -15.49 -3.31 -14.58
C LYS A 242 -14.65 -3.17 -13.32
N GLY A 243 -14.77 -2.02 -12.63
CA GLY A 243 -14.11 -1.78 -11.34
C GLY A 243 -14.58 -2.75 -10.27
N LYS A 244 -15.90 -3.00 -10.18
CA LYS A 244 -16.51 -3.97 -9.26
C LYS A 244 -15.99 -5.39 -9.50
N ASP A 245 -15.97 -5.83 -10.75
CA ASP A 245 -15.51 -7.17 -11.12
C ASP A 245 -14.04 -7.36 -10.68
N ILE A 246 -13.17 -6.38 -10.98
CA ILE A 246 -11.77 -6.40 -10.57
C ILE A 246 -11.62 -6.45 -9.05
N LEU A 247 -12.39 -5.64 -8.30
CA LEU A 247 -12.34 -5.63 -6.84
C LEU A 247 -12.83 -6.95 -6.26
N HIS A 248 -13.89 -7.53 -6.81
CA HIS A 248 -14.43 -8.81 -6.39
C HIS A 248 -13.41 -9.94 -6.58
N GLU A 249 -12.84 -10.08 -7.77
CA GLU A 249 -11.83 -11.09 -8.07
C GLU A 249 -10.56 -10.92 -7.20
N ALA A 250 -10.05 -9.69 -7.10
CA ALA A 250 -8.89 -9.39 -6.26
C ALA A 250 -9.17 -9.71 -4.78
N SER A 251 -10.37 -9.40 -4.27
CA SER A 251 -10.75 -9.68 -2.89
C SER A 251 -10.83 -11.18 -2.61
N GLN A 252 -11.37 -11.97 -3.54
CA GLN A 252 -11.42 -13.43 -3.40
C GLN A 252 -10.03 -14.05 -3.27
N LEU A 253 -9.05 -13.56 -4.08
CA LEU A 253 -7.67 -14.06 -4.06
C LEU A 253 -7.03 -13.98 -2.67
N VAL A 254 -7.35 -12.96 -1.90
CA VAL A 254 -6.71 -12.69 -0.61
C VAL A 254 -7.61 -12.93 0.59
N GLY A 255 -8.83 -13.42 0.38
CA GLY A 255 -9.79 -13.73 1.43
C GLY A 255 -10.46 -12.51 2.06
N LEU A 256 -10.53 -11.38 1.34
CA LEU A 256 -11.27 -10.19 1.76
C LEU A 256 -12.78 -10.38 1.58
N PRO A 257 -13.62 -9.54 2.25
CA PRO A 257 -15.04 -9.45 1.93
C PRO A 257 -15.25 -9.17 0.44
N ALA A 258 -16.29 -9.80 -0.14
CA ALA A 258 -16.57 -9.71 -1.57
C ALA A 258 -16.95 -8.29 -2.05
N ASP A 259 -17.40 -7.46 -1.12
CA ASP A 259 -17.78 -6.05 -1.30
C ASP A 259 -16.68 -5.06 -0.88
N ALA A 260 -15.46 -5.55 -0.61
CA ALA A 260 -14.34 -4.68 -0.29
C ALA A 260 -14.08 -3.71 -1.45
N ALA A 261 -14.09 -2.42 -1.16
CA ALA A 261 -13.95 -1.35 -2.13
C ALA A 261 -13.00 -0.27 -1.60
N PHE A 262 -12.70 0.73 -2.43
CA PHE A 262 -11.99 1.92 -1.96
C PHE A 262 -12.99 3.05 -1.71
N VAL A 263 -12.84 3.71 -0.55
CA VAL A 263 -13.68 4.84 -0.14
C VAL A 263 -12.81 6.03 0.24
N THR A 264 -13.38 7.22 0.15
CA THR A 264 -12.72 8.45 0.60
C THR A 264 -12.28 8.32 2.06
N ALA A 265 -11.07 8.76 2.34
CA ALA A 265 -10.54 8.88 3.68
C ALA A 265 -9.61 10.09 3.79
N SER A 266 -9.39 10.52 5.00
CA SER A 266 -8.51 11.64 5.32
C SER A 266 -7.56 11.30 6.48
N GLY A 267 -6.61 12.16 6.77
CA GLY A 267 -5.76 12.00 7.94
C GLY A 267 -6.54 11.90 9.26
N ALA A 268 -7.74 12.48 9.36
CA ALA A 268 -8.56 12.42 10.57
C ALA A 268 -9.01 10.99 10.91
N ASP A 269 -9.24 10.15 9.91
CA ASP A 269 -9.65 8.75 10.08
C ASP A 269 -8.56 7.91 10.77
N TYR A 270 -7.32 8.39 10.80
CA TYR A 270 -6.14 7.72 11.35
C TYR A 270 -5.70 8.27 12.72
N ALA A 271 -6.59 8.94 13.44
CA ALA A 271 -6.30 9.48 14.78
C ALA A 271 -5.85 8.39 15.78
N ALA A 272 -6.38 7.17 15.67
CA ALA A 272 -5.97 6.04 16.52
C ALA A 272 -4.49 5.69 16.38
N TYR A 273 -3.96 5.77 15.15
CA TYR A 273 -2.53 5.54 14.86
C TYR A 273 -1.65 6.58 15.55
N ARG A 274 -2.03 7.85 15.50
CA ARG A 274 -1.30 8.95 16.15
C ARG A 274 -1.33 8.83 17.67
N ARG A 275 -2.50 8.49 18.23
CA ARG A 275 -2.63 8.26 19.69
C ARG A 275 -1.71 7.15 20.16
N PHE A 276 -1.58 6.07 19.39
CA PHE A 276 -0.63 5.00 19.72
C PHE A 276 0.78 5.55 19.92
N TYR A 277 1.30 6.34 18.98
CA TYR A 277 2.65 6.90 19.08
C TYR A 277 2.82 7.92 20.23
N GLN A 278 1.74 8.51 20.73
CA GLN A 278 1.81 9.38 21.91
C GLN A 278 2.09 8.64 23.22
N SER A 279 1.76 7.34 23.29
CA SER A 279 1.88 6.51 24.50
C SER A 279 2.76 5.27 24.31
N ALA A 280 3.18 4.98 23.09
CA ALA A 280 3.97 3.78 22.80
C ALA A 280 5.38 3.88 23.42
N PRO A 281 5.96 2.74 23.85
CA PRO A 281 7.37 2.67 24.24
C PRO A 281 8.29 3.16 23.12
N ALA A 282 9.35 3.89 23.46
CA ALA A 282 10.30 4.48 22.49
C ALA A 282 10.92 3.43 21.52
N ILE A 283 11.06 2.19 21.96
CA ILE A 283 11.56 1.09 21.13
C ILE A 283 10.67 0.79 19.90
N LEU A 284 9.46 1.33 19.85
CA LEU A 284 8.48 1.11 18.77
C LEU A 284 8.33 2.29 17.80
N TYR A 285 9.15 3.31 17.92
CA TYR A 285 9.16 4.45 17.01
C TYR A 285 9.86 4.16 15.70
#